data_2eaee6f6e30d072ad4db2ca7fea2fcbc
#
_entry.id   2eaee6f6e30d072ad4db2ca7fea2fcbc
#
_cell.length_a   1.000
_cell.length_b   1.000
_cell.length_c   1.000
_cell.angle_alpha   90.00
_cell.angle_beta   90.00
_cell.angle_gamma   90.00
#
_symmetry.space_group_name_H-M   'P 1'
#
loop_
_entity.id
_entity.type
_entity.pdbx_description
1 polymer ?
#
loop_
_entity_poly.entity_id
_entity_poly.type
_entity_poly.pdbx_seq_one_letter_code
_entity_poly.pdbx_strand_id
1 'polypeptide(L)'
;MPSKWAGIQSPKILDALRVALSDDKEFSHGEVVDLIRAALDDGILTPGELNDLQIVAENSETMLARAKTMLLYLIEQTRNLYGTDGQFGLTTMQERYAAEIICGFLKRMGTGYFPKLDRDRVGIDLLFRIGNPEIMNQDTLGICGPIAFLYGLASDSPRTYAQYAVDLYDNGKARIGNIVVAPSKGCRTYSPPSSMSPADWLAAASLRDSDNWWFDVDDIKVGFSASSSIGDIEKWFVQAGYTDVESKGNLVSGLDPRDINDLNRYQGEGRRVVLRINSKMLYADTQNETTYRGNHVVVLRSPINRTPQGVQLTVFTWAQGEFKVPQGGALSEKDFLGNLYGYVAGKPF
;
A
#
# COMPACT_ATOMS: atom_id res chain seq x y z
N MET A 1 -27.20 -11.97 27.60
CA MET A 1 -26.90 -10.66 26.98
C MET A 1 -28.17 -9.88 26.78
N PRO A 2 -28.16 -8.55 26.85
CA PRO A 2 -29.30 -7.73 26.51
C PRO A 2 -29.81 -8.03 25.08
N SER A 3 -31.11 -7.86 24.84
CA SER A 3 -31.76 -8.14 23.55
C SER A 3 -31.15 -7.35 22.36
N LYS A 4 -30.46 -6.23 22.64
CA LYS A 4 -29.80 -5.39 21.61
C LYS A 4 -28.64 -6.06 20.86
N TRP A 5 -28.12 -7.19 21.37
CA TRP A 5 -27.02 -7.96 20.75
C TRP A 5 -27.51 -9.25 20.08
N ALA A 6 -28.83 -9.46 20.02
CA ALA A 6 -29.42 -10.72 19.52
C ALA A 6 -29.12 -11.00 18.03
N GLY A 7 -28.69 -9.98 17.27
CA GLY A 7 -28.35 -10.15 15.86
C GLY A 7 -26.91 -10.58 15.58
N ILE A 8 -26.03 -10.58 16.58
CA ILE A 8 -24.62 -10.94 16.41
C ILE A 8 -24.48 -12.44 16.29
N GLN A 9 -23.84 -12.91 15.24
CA GLN A 9 -23.69 -14.34 14.92
C GLN A 9 -22.28 -14.87 15.23
N SER A 10 -21.22 -14.05 15.12
CA SER A 10 -19.85 -14.47 15.39
C SER A 10 -19.62 -14.71 16.89
N PRO A 11 -19.28 -15.95 17.30
CA PRO A 11 -18.98 -16.24 18.70
C PRO A 11 -17.80 -15.42 19.23
N LYS A 12 -16.80 -15.13 18.39
CA LYS A 12 -15.59 -14.39 18.73
C LYS A 12 -15.90 -12.93 19.03
N ILE A 13 -16.72 -12.29 18.21
CA ILE A 13 -17.20 -10.93 18.43
C ILE A 13 -18.07 -10.89 19.72
N LEU A 14 -18.93 -11.90 19.94
CA LEU A 14 -19.71 -12.00 21.17
C LEU A 14 -18.85 -12.15 22.41
N ASP A 15 -17.77 -12.92 22.35
CA ASP A 15 -16.87 -13.10 23.50
C ASP A 15 -16.04 -11.84 23.77
N ALA A 16 -15.50 -11.19 22.74
CA ALA A 16 -14.84 -9.88 22.88
C ALA A 16 -15.77 -8.81 23.45
N LEU A 17 -17.05 -8.80 22.99
CA LEU A 17 -18.08 -7.92 23.50
C LEU A 17 -18.40 -8.19 24.98
N ARG A 18 -18.43 -9.46 25.42
CA ARG A 18 -18.62 -9.81 26.84
C ARG A 18 -17.49 -9.31 27.71
N VAL A 19 -16.25 -9.43 27.23
CA VAL A 19 -15.06 -8.92 27.95
C VAL A 19 -15.16 -7.39 28.07
N ALA A 20 -15.40 -6.70 26.98
CA ALA A 20 -15.52 -5.23 26.94
C ALA A 20 -16.62 -4.68 27.86
N LEU A 21 -17.71 -5.40 28.06
CA LEU A 21 -18.83 -4.99 28.93
C LEU A 21 -18.73 -5.46 30.37
N SER A 22 -17.62 -6.14 30.75
CA SER A 22 -17.50 -6.78 32.07
C SER A 22 -17.06 -5.83 33.17
N ASP A 23 -16.32 -4.75 32.86
CA ASP A 23 -15.72 -3.86 33.85
C ASP A 23 -16.55 -2.59 34.10
N ASP A 24 -16.73 -1.69 33.12
CA ASP A 24 -17.37 -0.40 33.34
C ASP A 24 -18.61 -0.14 32.46
N LYS A 25 -18.95 -1.05 31.55
CA LYS A 25 -20.05 -0.95 30.55
C LYS A 25 -19.84 0.15 29.49
N GLU A 26 -18.68 0.77 29.42
CA GLU A 26 -18.29 1.67 28.37
C GLU A 26 -17.46 0.92 27.33
N PHE A 27 -17.51 1.36 26.08
CA PHE A 27 -16.61 0.87 25.04
C PHE A 27 -15.48 1.84 24.88
N SER A 28 -14.34 1.51 25.48
CA SER A 28 -13.10 2.23 25.27
C SER A 28 -12.58 2.03 23.83
N HIS A 29 -11.70 2.92 23.42
CA HIS A 29 -11.02 2.79 22.13
C HIS A 29 -10.21 1.48 22.01
N GLY A 30 -9.54 1.06 23.10
CA GLY A 30 -8.76 -0.19 23.13
C GLY A 30 -9.62 -1.43 22.94
N GLU A 31 -10.82 -1.47 23.52
CA GLU A 31 -11.76 -2.58 23.41
C GLU A 31 -12.35 -2.69 22.01
N VAL A 32 -12.59 -1.55 21.33
CA VAL A 32 -13.00 -1.59 19.91
C VAL A 32 -11.87 -2.14 19.02
N VAL A 33 -10.60 -1.85 19.32
CA VAL A 33 -9.47 -2.50 18.64
C VAL A 33 -9.46 -4.00 18.91
N ASP A 34 -9.78 -4.45 20.15
CA ASP A 34 -9.87 -5.88 20.45
C ASP A 34 -11.06 -6.56 19.75
N LEU A 35 -12.18 -5.85 19.54
CA LEU A 35 -13.28 -6.33 18.69
C LEU A 35 -12.84 -6.51 17.23
N ILE A 36 -12.14 -5.54 16.67
CA ILE A 36 -11.59 -5.63 15.30
C ILE A 36 -10.61 -6.81 15.20
N ARG A 37 -9.74 -6.96 16.19
CA ARG A 37 -8.79 -8.07 16.28
C ARG A 37 -9.51 -9.43 16.36
N ALA A 38 -10.58 -9.54 17.16
CA ALA A 38 -11.38 -10.75 17.27
C ALA A 38 -12.09 -11.10 15.95
N ALA A 39 -12.56 -10.11 15.20
CA ALA A 39 -13.14 -10.32 13.88
C ALA A 39 -12.11 -10.78 12.84
N LEU A 40 -10.82 -10.48 13.04
CA LEU A 40 -9.71 -10.84 12.14
C LEU A 40 -8.89 -12.05 12.63
N ASP A 41 -9.31 -12.78 13.67
CA ASP A 41 -8.47 -13.80 14.31
C ASP A 41 -8.17 -15.01 13.41
N ASP A 42 -9.10 -15.40 12.53
CA ASP A 42 -8.87 -16.43 11.51
C ASP A 42 -8.27 -15.84 10.21
N GLY A 43 -8.05 -14.53 10.16
CA GLY A 43 -7.49 -13.79 9.06
C GLY A 43 -8.50 -13.38 7.99
N ILE A 44 -9.79 -13.55 8.21
CA ILE A 44 -10.82 -13.17 7.23
C ILE A 44 -11.91 -12.38 7.95
N LEU A 45 -12.15 -11.16 7.50
CA LEU A 45 -13.30 -10.36 7.88
C LEU A 45 -14.43 -10.64 6.89
N THR A 46 -15.35 -11.49 7.31
CA THR A 46 -16.50 -11.90 6.49
C THR A 46 -17.60 -10.84 6.45
N PRO A 47 -18.53 -10.87 5.47
CA PRO A 47 -19.72 -10.01 5.46
C PRO A 47 -20.58 -10.16 6.73
N GLY A 48 -20.65 -11.38 7.29
CA GLY A 48 -21.36 -11.64 8.55
C GLY A 48 -20.72 -10.92 9.72
N GLU A 49 -19.42 -11.02 9.90
CA GLU A 49 -18.68 -10.32 10.95
C GLU A 49 -18.70 -8.79 10.76
N LEU A 50 -18.65 -8.32 9.51
CA LEU A 50 -18.81 -6.90 9.21
C LEU A 50 -20.19 -6.40 9.64
N ASN A 51 -21.23 -7.19 9.43
CA ASN A 51 -22.59 -6.88 9.92
C ASN A 51 -22.66 -6.90 11.46
N ASP A 52 -21.99 -7.86 12.11
CA ASP A 52 -21.91 -7.93 13.56
C ASP A 52 -21.22 -6.70 14.16
N LEU A 53 -20.10 -6.26 13.55
CA LEU A 53 -19.43 -5.00 13.92
C LEU A 53 -20.33 -3.78 13.71
N GLN A 54 -21.15 -3.76 12.65
CA GLN A 54 -22.14 -2.71 12.41
C GLN A 54 -23.19 -2.68 13.53
N ILE A 55 -23.72 -3.84 13.92
CA ILE A 55 -24.68 -3.97 15.04
C ILE A 55 -24.06 -3.41 16.33
N VAL A 56 -22.79 -3.71 16.60
CA VAL A 56 -22.06 -3.16 17.75
C VAL A 56 -21.96 -1.65 17.67
N ALA A 57 -21.58 -1.07 16.53
CA ALA A 57 -21.45 0.36 16.36
C ALA A 57 -22.78 1.12 16.54
N GLU A 58 -23.89 0.53 16.07
CA GLU A 58 -25.23 1.14 16.14
C GLU A 58 -25.87 1.04 17.53
N ASN A 59 -25.67 -0.06 18.22
CA ASN A 59 -26.36 -0.36 19.49
C ASN A 59 -25.52 -0.01 20.75
N SER A 60 -24.29 0.51 20.58
CA SER A 60 -23.44 0.92 21.72
C SER A 60 -23.68 2.40 22.06
N GLU A 61 -24.56 2.65 23.01
CA GLU A 61 -24.81 4.00 23.52
C GLU A 61 -23.62 4.56 24.32
N THR A 62 -22.81 3.67 24.88
CA THR A 62 -21.66 4.00 25.76
C THR A 62 -20.31 3.96 25.03
N MET A 63 -20.30 3.75 23.70
CA MET A 63 -19.05 3.74 22.94
C MET A 63 -18.49 5.15 22.79
N LEU A 64 -17.22 5.33 23.12
CA LEU A 64 -16.53 6.61 22.92
C LEU A 64 -16.60 7.04 21.44
N ALA A 65 -16.87 8.32 21.21
CA ALA A 65 -17.08 8.85 19.85
C ALA A 65 -15.92 8.52 18.88
N ARG A 66 -14.68 8.59 19.35
CA ARG A 66 -13.50 8.22 18.57
C ARG A 66 -13.51 6.74 18.19
N ALA A 67 -13.80 5.86 19.14
CA ALA A 67 -13.87 4.41 18.94
C ALA A 67 -14.96 4.05 17.90
N LYS A 68 -16.12 4.68 18.00
CA LYS A 68 -17.21 4.52 17.04
C LYS A 68 -16.82 4.99 15.63
N THR A 69 -16.16 6.15 15.53
CA THR A 69 -15.67 6.68 14.24
C THR A 69 -14.68 5.72 13.59
N MET A 70 -13.71 5.16 14.35
CA MET A 70 -12.76 4.17 13.85
C MET A 70 -13.46 2.91 13.34
N LEU A 71 -14.41 2.36 14.11
CA LEU A 71 -15.13 1.15 13.72
C LEU A 71 -15.98 1.37 12.47
N LEU A 72 -16.69 2.49 12.39
CA LEU A 72 -17.48 2.85 11.20
C LEU A 72 -16.58 3.07 9.98
N TYR A 73 -15.39 3.65 10.17
CA TYR A 73 -14.41 3.80 9.09
C TYR A 73 -13.93 2.45 8.55
N LEU A 74 -13.61 1.48 9.41
CA LEU A 74 -13.27 0.11 8.99
C LEU A 74 -14.41 -0.49 8.15
N ILE A 75 -15.64 -0.41 8.63
CA ILE A 75 -16.83 -0.98 7.97
C ILE A 75 -17.05 -0.33 6.59
N GLU A 76 -16.99 1.00 6.54
CA GLU A 76 -17.15 1.77 5.30
C GLU A 76 -16.05 1.41 4.27
N GLN A 77 -14.79 1.41 4.69
CA GLN A 77 -13.67 1.09 3.81
C GLN A 77 -13.75 -0.37 3.31
N THR A 78 -14.13 -1.33 4.17
CA THR A 78 -14.32 -2.71 3.73
C THR A 78 -15.39 -2.80 2.63
N ARG A 79 -16.53 -2.14 2.80
CA ARG A 79 -17.60 -2.13 1.81
C ARG A 79 -17.21 -1.41 0.51
N ASN A 80 -16.46 -0.32 0.61
CA ASN A 80 -15.98 0.43 -0.56
C ASN A 80 -14.98 -0.38 -1.40
N LEU A 81 -14.09 -1.14 -0.75
CA LEU A 81 -13.05 -1.91 -1.43
C LEU A 81 -13.54 -3.27 -1.95
N TYR A 82 -14.44 -3.93 -1.23
CA TYR A 82 -14.81 -5.33 -1.51
C TYR A 82 -16.32 -5.52 -1.79
N GLY A 83 -17.12 -4.45 -1.72
CA GLY A 83 -18.58 -4.55 -1.84
C GLY A 83 -19.26 -5.08 -0.57
N THR A 84 -20.60 -5.15 -0.61
CA THR A 84 -21.41 -5.61 0.55
C THR A 84 -21.22 -7.09 0.86
N ASP A 85 -20.97 -7.91 -0.17
CA ASP A 85 -20.79 -9.35 -0.08
C ASP A 85 -19.31 -9.76 -0.18
N GLY A 86 -18.41 -8.78 -0.29
CA GLY A 86 -16.97 -9.00 -0.34
C GLY A 86 -16.38 -9.23 1.05
N GLN A 87 -15.24 -9.89 1.07
CA GLN A 87 -14.50 -10.17 2.29
C GLN A 87 -13.09 -9.61 2.22
N PHE A 88 -12.59 -9.13 3.34
CA PHE A 88 -11.21 -8.74 3.52
C PHE A 88 -10.43 -9.91 4.12
N GLY A 89 -9.21 -10.18 3.64
CA GLY A 89 -8.41 -11.31 4.10
C GLY A 89 -6.95 -10.98 4.41
N LEU A 90 -6.47 -11.55 5.52
CA LEU A 90 -5.07 -11.65 5.93
C LEU A 90 -4.67 -13.12 5.80
N THR A 91 -4.26 -13.52 4.60
CA THR A 91 -4.15 -14.94 4.20
C THR A 91 -2.87 -15.61 4.69
N THR A 92 -1.82 -14.82 4.97
CA THR A 92 -0.52 -15.33 5.41
C THR A 92 -0.27 -15.05 6.89
N MET A 93 0.60 -15.85 7.51
CA MET A 93 1.05 -15.61 8.89
C MET A 93 1.78 -14.27 9.03
N GLN A 94 2.50 -13.83 8.00
CA GLN A 94 3.20 -12.54 8.02
C GLN A 94 2.24 -11.36 8.04
N GLU A 95 1.14 -11.44 7.28
CA GLU A 95 0.06 -10.44 7.30
C GLU A 95 -0.61 -10.40 8.69
N ARG A 96 -0.87 -11.54 9.31
CA ARG A 96 -1.44 -11.62 10.67
C ARG A 96 -0.50 -11.02 11.72
N TYR A 97 0.81 -11.29 11.65
CA TYR A 97 1.79 -10.63 12.52
C TYR A 97 1.87 -9.12 12.28
N ALA A 98 1.73 -8.68 11.04
CA ALA A 98 1.65 -7.25 10.71
C ALA A 98 0.38 -6.62 11.32
N ALA A 99 -0.76 -7.30 11.26
CA ALA A 99 -2.01 -6.84 11.87
C ALA A 99 -1.88 -6.67 13.40
N GLU A 100 -1.16 -7.57 14.09
CA GLU A 100 -0.89 -7.41 15.52
C GLU A 100 -0.09 -6.13 15.84
N ILE A 101 0.91 -5.78 15.00
CA ILE A 101 1.65 -4.53 15.13
C ILE A 101 0.70 -3.34 14.96
N ILE A 102 -0.18 -3.40 13.95
CA ILE A 102 -1.15 -2.34 13.65
C ILE A 102 -2.21 -2.22 14.75
N CYS A 103 -2.72 -3.33 15.29
CA CYS A 103 -3.64 -3.32 16.43
C CYS A 103 -2.97 -2.69 17.67
N GLY A 104 -1.70 -3.02 17.92
CA GLY A 104 -0.90 -2.37 18.96
C GLY A 104 -0.73 -0.87 18.72
N PHE A 105 -0.57 -0.43 17.49
CA PHE A 105 -0.51 0.98 17.10
C PHE A 105 -1.85 1.70 17.30
N LEU A 106 -2.97 1.09 16.90
CA LEU A 106 -4.31 1.64 17.10
C LEU A 106 -4.65 1.86 18.56
N LYS A 107 -4.18 1.00 19.48
CA LYS A 107 -4.41 1.16 20.93
C LYS A 107 -3.69 2.36 21.55
N ARG A 108 -2.68 2.91 20.87
CA ARG A 108 -1.90 4.05 21.42
C ARG A 108 -2.71 5.34 21.36
N MET A 109 -2.54 6.18 22.36
CA MET A 109 -3.20 7.48 22.44
C MET A 109 -2.28 8.60 21.92
N GLY A 110 -2.88 9.71 21.53
CA GLY A 110 -2.18 10.93 21.13
C GLY A 110 -1.84 11.01 19.65
N THR A 111 -1.45 12.21 19.25
CA THR A 111 -0.94 12.50 17.89
C THR A 111 0.53 12.14 17.82
N GLY A 112 0.92 11.38 16.79
CA GLY A 112 2.32 11.11 16.50
C GLY A 112 3.04 12.32 15.89
N TYR A 113 4.09 12.05 15.14
CA TYR A 113 4.88 13.08 14.45
C TYR A 113 4.20 13.64 13.19
N PHE A 114 3.05 13.10 12.80
CA PHE A 114 2.25 13.54 11.66
C PHE A 114 0.91 14.11 12.14
N PRO A 115 0.88 15.36 12.64
CA PRO A 115 -0.28 15.92 13.34
C PRO A 115 -1.51 16.16 12.42
N LYS A 116 -1.34 16.04 11.11
CA LYS A 116 -2.43 16.16 10.12
C LYS A 116 -3.01 14.81 9.70
N LEU A 117 -2.42 13.70 10.15
CA LEU A 117 -2.92 12.36 9.89
C LEU A 117 -3.60 11.81 11.15
N ASP A 118 -4.82 11.34 10.98
CA ASP A 118 -5.55 10.64 12.04
C ASP A 118 -4.98 9.23 12.23
N ARG A 119 -4.60 8.87 13.47
CA ARG A 119 -4.01 7.56 13.81
C ARG A 119 -4.93 6.41 13.43
N ASP A 120 -6.22 6.54 13.68
CA ASP A 120 -7.17 5.47 13.49
C ASP A 120 -7.36 5.19 12.01
N ARG A 121 -7.44 6.24 11.18
CA ARG A 121 -7.46 6.11 9.72
C ARG A 121 -6.17 5.51 9.18
N VAL A 122 -5.02 5.98 9.64
CA VAL A 122 -3.71 5.39 9.25
C VAL A 122 -3.68 3.91 9.58
N GLY A 123 -4.07 3.51 10.80
CA GLY A 123 -4.04 2.10 11.21
C GLY A 123 -5.00 1.22 10.41
N ILE A 124 -6.24 1.67 10.20
CA ILE A 124 -7.21 0.93 9.37
C ILE A 124 -6.73 0.83 7.91
N ASP A 125 -6.20 1.91 7.35
CA ASP A 125 -5.65 1.90 5.99
C ASP A 125 -4.43 0.96 5.87
N LEU A 126 -3.58 0.87 6.89
CA LEU A 126 -2.46 -0.07 6.93
C LEU A 126 -2.94 -1.53 6.95
N LEU A 127 -4.01 -1.85 7.71
CA LEU A 127 -4.61 -3.19 7.70
C LEU A 127 -4.99 -3.60 6.27
N PHE A 128 -5.64 -2.72 5.51
CA PHE A 128 -5.99 -3.02 4.14
C PHE A 128 -4.78 -3.20 3.23
N ARG A 129 -3.71 -2.42 3.42
CA ARG A 129 -2.50 -2.51 2.57
C ARG A 129 -1.65 -3.74 2.82
N ILE A 130 -1.64 -4.26 4.05
CA ILE A 130 -0.94 -5.54 4.31
C ILE A 130 -1.71 -6.75 3.76
N GLY A 131 -3.05 -6.71 3.70
CA GLY A 131 -3.87 -7.77 3.13
C GLY A 131 -4.12 -7.62 1.63
N ASN A 132 -4.02 -6.39 1.11
CA ASN A 132 -4.22 -6.09 -0.30
C ASN A 132 -3.35 -4.89 -0.74
N PRO A 133 -2.06 -5.10 -1.04
CA PRO A 133 -1.19 -4.02 -1.51
C PRO A 133 -1.64 -3.37 -2.82
N GLU A 134 -2.49 -4.02 -3.61
CA GLU A 134 -3.00 -3.52 -4.90
C GLU A 134 -3.78 -2.19 -4.80
N ILE A 135 -4.24 -1.84 -3.59
CA ILE A 135 -4.97 -0.59 -3.36
C ILE A 135 -4.07 0.62 -3.08
N MET A 136 -2.74 0.43 -3.00
CA MET A 136 -1.81 1.54 -2.82
C MET A 136 -1.89 2.53 -3.97
N ASN A 137 -1.97 3.82 -3.65
CA ASN A 137 -2.16 4.87 -4.64
C ASN A 137 -1.26 6.07 -4.37
N GLN A 138 -0.67 6.61 -5.43
CA GLN A 138 0.12 7.83 -5.41
C GLN A 138 -0.71 9.11 -5.64
N ASP A 139 -1.99 8.96 -6.03
CA ASP A 139 -2.81 10.05 -6.53
C ASP A 139 -2.11 10.78 -7.71
N THR A 140 -2.14 12.10 -7.74
CA THR A 140 -1.48 12.93 -8.74
C THR A 140 -0.02 13.30 -8.40
N LEU A 141 0.52 12.72 -7.30
CA LEU A 141 1.87 13.03 -6.81
C LEU A 141 2.95 12.21 -7.53
N GLY A 142 4.12 12.79 -7.73
CA GLY A 142 5.27 12.13 -8.37
C GLY A 142 6.00 11.12 -7.48
N ILE A 143 5.27 10.27 -6.76
CA ILE A 143 5.79 9.27 -5.83
C ILE A 143 5.59 7.82 -6.32
N CYS A 144 5.51 7.63 -7.65
CA CYS A 144 5.33 6.30 -8.24
C CYS A 144 6.45 5.31 -7.88
N GLY A 145 7.70 5.77 -7.82
CA GLY A 145 8.82 4.95 -7.38
C GLY A 145 8.68 4.44 -5.95
N PRO A 146 8.48 5.32 -4.95
CA PRO A 146 8.18 4.90 -3.59
C PRO A 146 6.97 3.97 -3.49
N ILE A 147 5.86 4.24 -4.16
CA ILE A 147 4.67 3.37 -4.16
C ILE A 147 5.00 2.00 -4.75
N ALA A 148 5.72 1.93 -5.87
CA ALA A 148 6.11 0.64 -6.48
C ALA A 148 7.03 -0.17 -5.56
N PHE A 149 7.99 0.48 -4.89
CA PHE A 149 8.86 -0.17 -3.91
C PHE A 149 8.08 -0.66 -2.69
N LEU A 150 7.22 0.19 -2.10
CA LEU A 150 6.43 -0.13 -0.91
C LEU A 150 5.34 -1.17 -1.20
N TYR A 151 4.77 -1.17 -2.40
CA TYR A 151 3.93 -2.26 -2.88
C TYR A 151 4.67 -3.60 -2.82
N GLY A 152 5.91 -3.63 -3.34
CA GLY A 152 6.78 -4.81 -3.23
C GLY A 152 7.02 -5.19 -1.77
N LEU A 153 7.41 -4.24 -0.93
CA LEU A 153 7.68 -4.47 0.49
C LEU A 153 6.45 -5.01 1.24
N ALA A 154 5.28 -4.44 1.03
CA ALA A 154 4.05 -4.90 1.67
C ALA A 154 3.64 -6.31 1.21
N SER A 155 3.88 -6.64 -0.08
CA SER A 155 3.62 -7.97 -0.63
C SER A 155 4.63 -9.01 -0.11
N ASP A 156 5.91 -8.66 -0.02
CA ASP A 156 7.01 -9.60 0.27
C ASP A 156 7.30 -9.69 1.77
N SER A 157 7.10 -8.60 2.51
CA SER A 157 7.34 -8.51 3.97
C SER A 157 6.35 -7.55 4.64
N PRO A 158 5.05 -7.95 4.75
CA PRO A 158 4.00 -7.09 5.32
C PRO A 158 4.31 -6.64 6.75
N ARG A 159 5.00 -7.49 7.53
CA ARG A 159 5.47 -7.14 8.88
C ARG A 159 6.45 -5.97 8.86
N THR A 160 7.44 -5.97 7.95
CA THR A 160 8.41 -4.89 7.81
C THR A 160 7.72 -3.61 7.37
N TYR A 161 6.78 -3.69 6.43
CA TYR A 161 6.00 -2.54 5.99
C TYR A 161 5.15 -1.93 7.12
N ALA A 162 4.45 -2.76 7.90
CA ALA A 162 3.66 -2.31 9.04
C ALA A 162 4.53 -1.62 10.10
N GLN A 163 5.65 -2.25 10.48
CA GLN A 163 6.58 -1.68 11.46
C GLN A 163 7.16 -0.35 10.99
N TYR A 164 7.57 -0.27 9.73
CA TYR A 164 8.05 0.96 9.10
C TYR A 164 7.05 2.10 9.22
N ALA A 165 5.79 1.86 8.84
CA ALA A 165 4.76 2.90 8.87
C ALA A 165 4.41 3.32 10.32
N VAL A 166 4.33 2.38 11.24
CA VAL A 166 4.08 2.64 12.66
C VAL A 166 5.22 3.46 13.27
N ASP A 167 6.48 3.10 13.01
CA ASP A 167 7.65 3.83 13.53
C ASP A 167 7.71 5.25 12.96
N LEU A 168 7.39 5.45 11.68
CA LEU A 168 7.28 6.79 11.09
C LEU A 168 6.27 7.65 11.84
N TYR A 169 5.07 7.12 12.04
CA TYR A 169 4.01 7.88 12.68
C TYR A 169 4.36 8.24 14.13
N ASP A 170 4.86 7.26 14.92
CA ASP A 170 5.10 7.42 16.34
C ASP A 170 6.41 8.14 16.64
N ASN A 171 7.46 7.98 15.84
CA ASN A 171 8.81 8.46 16.12
C ASN A 171 9.31 9.53 15.12
N GLY A 172 8.55 9.80 14.03
CA GLY A 172 8.96 10.71 12.97
C GLY A 172 10.14 10.21 12.14
N LYS A 173 10.58 8.97 12.37
CA LYS A 173 11.66 8.30 11.66
C LYS A 173 11.48 6.78 11.73
N ALA A 174 11.93 6.07 10.71
CA ALA A 174 11.86 4.61 10.66
C ALA A 174 13.02 4.00 9.87
N ARG A 175 13.06 2.67 9.80
CA ARG A 175 14.00 1.92 8.98
C ARG A 175 13.29 0.86 8.13
N ILE A 176 13.83 0.62 6.94
CA ILE A 176 13.55 -0.56 6.12
C ILE A 176 14.92 -1.21 5.83
N GLY A 177 15.25 -2.26 6.56
CA GLY A 177 16.62 -2.79 6.51
C GLY A 177 17.65 -1.70 6.87
N ASN A 178 18.53 -1.37 5.93
CA ASN A 178 19.53 -0.32 6.08
C ASN A 178 19.06 1.07 5.63
N ILE A 179 17.88 1.19 5.01
CA ILE A 179 17.30 2.49 4.66
C ILE A 179 16.89 3.20 5.94
N VAL A 180 17.38 4.43 6.14
CA VAL A 180 16.91 5.33 7.19
C VAL A 180 15.98 6.35 6.58
N VAL A 181 14.73 6.36 7.04
CA VAL A 181 13.70 7.31 6.59
C VAL A 181 13.42 8.29 7.74
N ALA A 182 13.71 9.56 7.50
CA ALA A 182 13.53 10.65 8.47
C ALA A 182 13.01 11.89 7.74
N PRO A 183 11.70 11.93 7.42
CA PRO A 183 11.13 12.99 6.60
C PRO A 183 11.24 14.35 7.29
N SER A 184 11.33 15.40 6.48
CA SER A 184 11.39 16.80 6.89
C SER A 184 10.15 17.19 7.72
N LYS A 185 10.24 18.31 8.43
CA LYS A 185 9.09 18.89 9.12
C LYS A 185 7.98 19.24 8.13
N GLY A 186 8.34 19.76 6.95
CA GLY A 186 7.40 20.08 5.88
C GLY A 186 6.53 18.88 5.48
N CYS A 187 7.17 17.74 5.17
CA CYS A 187 6.49 16.48 4.85
C CYS A 187 5.56 16.02 5.99
N ARG A 188 6.04 16.06 7.23
CA ARG A 188 5.28 15.59 8.40
C ARG A 188 4.07 16.47 8.75
N THR A 189 4.10 17.75 8.43
CA THR A 189 3.00 18.70 8.76
C THR A 189 2.08 18.99 7.60
N TYR A 190 2.33 18.43 6.44
CA TYR A 190 1.50 18.58 5.25
C TYR A 190 0.16 17.85 5.40
N SER A 191 -0.90 18.43 4.83
CA SER A 191 -2.21 17.78 4.72
C SER A 191 -2.32 17.15 3.33
N PRO A 192 -2.28 15.82 3.19
CA PRO A 192 -2.42 15.20 1.89
C PRO A 192 -3.79 15.48 1.27
N PRO A 193 -3.94 15.37 -0.06
CA PRO A 193 -5.25 15.42 -0.71
C PRO A 193 -6.20 14.38 -0.12
N SER A 194 -7.49 14.70 -0.07
CA SER A 194 -8.51 13.78 0.46
C SER A 194 -8.70 12.51 -0.37
N SER A 195 -8.25 12.52 -1.63
CA SER A 195 -8.19 11.38 -2.54
C SER A 195 -7.06 10.40 -2.24
N MET A 196 -6.05 10.83 -1.47
CA MET A 196 -4.93 9.99 -1.07
C MET A 196 -5.12 9.42 0.33
N SER A 197 -4.88 8.11 0.47
CA SER A 197 -4.91 7.48 1.79
C SER A 197 -3.84 8.07 2.72
N PRO A 198 -4.19 8.34 3.99
CA PRO A 198 -3.22 8.72 5.01
C PRO A 198 -2.04 7.76 5.15
N ALA A 199 -2.24 6.45 5.00
CA ALA A 199 -1.17 5.46 5.06
C ALA A 199 -0.21 5.54 3.86
N ASP A 200 -0.73 5.77 2.64
CA ASP A 200 0.09 5.92 1.44
C ASP A 200 0.93 7.20 1.50
N TRP A 201 0.33 8.31 1.97
CA TRP A 201 1.07 9.54 2.21
C TRP A 201 2.17 9.33 3.24
N LEU A 202 1.83 8.80 4.42
CA LEU A 202 2.78 8.54 5.50
C LEU A 202 4.00 7.75 4.99
N ALA A 203 3.76 6.64 4.31
CA ALA A 203 4.82 5.73 3.90
C ALA A 203 5.61 6.26 2.69
N ALA A 204 4.92 6.60 1.59
CA ALA A 204 5.59 6.90 0.33
C ALA A 204 6.16 8.30 0.26
N ALA A 205 5.46 9.32 0.79
CA ALA A 205 5.98 10.66 0.83
C ALA A 205 7.19 10.77 1.75
N SER A 206 7.17 10.08 2.90
CA SER A 206 8.31 10.05 3.83
C SER A 206 9.54 9.41 3.23
N LEU A 207 9.39 8.30 2.49
CA LEU A 207 10.51 7.67 1.79
C LEU A 207 11.10 8.60 0.74
N ARG A 208 10.24 9.24 -0.05
CA ARG A 208 10.66 10.17 -1.09
C ARG A 208 11.37 11.40 -0.53
N ASP A 209 10.81 12.01 0.50
CA ASP A 209 11.36 13.22 1.13
C ASP A 209 12.74 12.94 1.76
N SER A 210 12.90 11.78 2.39
CA SER A 210 14.17 11.40 3.04
C SER A 210 15.31 11.08 2.06
N ASP A 211 15.01 10.69 0.82
CA ASP A 211 16.02 10.39 -0.21
C ASP A 211 16.52 11.67 -0.91
N ASN A 212 15.79 12.78 -0.78
CA ASN A 212 16.13 14.07 -1.38
C ASN A 212 16.98 15.00 -0.47
N TRP A 213 17.96 14.49 0.25
CA TRP A 213 18.79 15.25 1.21
C TRP A 213 19.45 16.54 0.65
N TRP A 214 19.50 16.72 -0.66
CA TRP A 214 20.06 17.91 -1.31
C TRP A 214 19.04 19.02 -1.62
N PHE A 215 17.74 18.75 -1.48
CA PHE A 215 16.69 19.74 -1.68
C PHE A 215 15.82 19.79 -0.43
N ASP A 216 16.12 20.77 0.43
CA ASP A 216 15.23 21.18 1.52
C ASP A 216 13.95 21.72 0.86
N VAL A 217 12.93 20.87 0.76
CA VAL A 217 11.74 21.14 -0.01
C VAL A 217 10.75 21.90 0.85
N ASP A 218 10.96 23.21 0.99
CA ASP A 218 9.94 24.14 1.48
C ASP A 218 8.71 24.20 0.53
N ASP A 219 8.85 23.69 -0.70
CA ASP A 219 7.77 23.55 -1.67
C ASP A 219 7.58 22.07 -2.07
N ILE A 220 6.73 21.39 -1.33
CA ILE A 220 6.38 19.96 -1.52
C ILE A 220 5.93 19.65 -2.95
N LYS A 221 5.27 20.59 -3.63
CA LYS A 221 4.81 20.41 -5.02
C LYS A 221 5.97 20.29 -6.01
N VAL A 222 7.07 20.96 -5.78
CA VAL A 222 8.27 20.91 -6.65
C VAL A 222 9.10 19.67 -6.36
N GLY A 223 9.20 19.23 -5.09
CA GLY A 223 9.98 18.06 -4.70
C GLY A 223 9.41 16.71 -5.20
N PHE A 224 8.10 16.63 -5.40
CA PHE A 224 7.45 15.45 -5.95
C PHE A 224 7.32 15.42 -7.47
N SER A 225 7.79 16.46 -8.18
CA SER A 225 7.72 16.55 -9.65
C SER A 225 8.73 15.67 -10.39
N ALA A 226 9.80 15.22 -9.73
CA ALA A 226 10.81 14.36 -10.32
C ALA A 226 10.53 12.88 -10.04
N SER A 227 10.36 12.05 -11.08
CA SER A 227 10.21 10.61 -10.92
C SER A 227 11.50 10.00 -10.36
N SER A 228 11.38 8.95 -9.51
CA SER A 228 12.54 8.20 -9.01
C SER A 228 13.32 7.58 -10.16
N SER A 229 14.64 7.63 -10.09
CA SER A 229 15.51 6.96 -11.06
C SER A 229 15.55 5.45 -10.79
N ILE A 230 16.02 4.68 -11.78
CA ILE A 230 16.31 3.24 -11.58
C ILE A 230 17.35 3.04 -10.48
N GLY A 231 18.35 3.90 -10.39
CA GLY A 231 19.38 3.84 -9.34
C GLY A 231 18.82 4.08 -7.93
N ASP A 232 17.83 4.95 -7.76
CA ASP A 232 17.15 5.15 -6.47
C ASP A 232 16.44 3.87 -6.04
N ILE A 233 15.68 3.26 -6.97
CA ILE A 233 14.93 2.03 -6.71
C ILE A 233 15.88 0.85 -6.44
N GLU A 234 16.96 0.70 -7.20
CA GLU A 234 17.99 -0.30 -6.97
C GLU A 234 18.60 -0.17 -5.57
N LYS A 235 18.98 1.06 -5.19
CA LYS A 235 19.52 1.35 -3.86
C LYS A 235 18.51 0.95 -2.76
N TRP A 236 17.22 1.25 -2.93
CA TRP A 236 16.20 0.83 -1.97
C TRP A 236 16.09 -0.69 -1.87
N PHE A 237 16.11 -1.41 -3.00
CA PHE A 237 16.07 -2.87 -3.01
C PHE A 237 17.26 -3.46 -2.24
N VAL A 238 18.49 -3.06 -2.57
CA VAL A 238 19.71 -3.54 -1.90
C VAL A 238 19.67 -3.21 -0.40
N GLN A 239 19.34 -1.99 -0.03
CA GLN A 239 19.34 -1.57 1.36
C GLN A 239 18.20 -2.18 2.18
N ALA A 240 17.06 -2.50 1.57
CA ALA A 240 15.95 -3.18 2.23
C ALA A 240 16.25 -4.66 2.51
N GLY A 241 17.24 -5.26 1.82
CA GLY A 241 17.65 -6.65 2.02
C GLY A 241 17.22 -7.59 0.88
N TYR A 242 16.70 -7.07 -0.24
CA TYR A 242 16.53 -7.91 -1.43
C TYR A 242 17.88 -8.45 -1.89
N THR A 243 17.91 -9.72 -2.29
CA THR A 243 19.10 -10.39 -2.78
C THR A 243 19.06 -10.52 -4.31
N ASP A 244 20.21 -10.87 -4.92
CA ASP A 244 20.33 -11.03 -6.36
C ASP A 244 19.73 -9.84 -7.15
N VAL A 245 20.02 -8.62 -6.68
CA VAL A 245 19.48 -7.40 -7.28
C VAL A 245 20.17 -7.12 -8.60
N GLU A 246 19.39 -7.10 -9.67
CA GLU A 246 19.80 -6.76 -11.02
C GLU A 246 19.07 -5.51 -11.48
N SER A 247 19.79 -4.60 -12.11
CA SER A 247 19.20 -3.38 -12.65
C SER A 247 19.74 -3.05 -14.03
N LYS A 248 18.91 -2.42 -14.84
CA LYS A 248 19.29 -1.82 -16.11
C LYS A 248 18.51 -0.53 -16.31
N GLY A 249 19.20 0.56 -16.48
CA GLY A 249 18.59 1.87 -16.72
C GLY A 249 19.18 2.52 -17.96
N ASN A 250 18.32 3.12 -18.78
CA ASN A 250 18.72 3.92 -19.92
C ASN A 250 17.97 5.26 -19.91
N LEU A 251 18.70 6.37 -19.97
CA LEU A 251 18.13 7.70 -19.97
C LEU A 251 17.73 8.17 -21.38
N VAL A 252 18.24 7.54 -22.43
CA VAL A 252 18.20 8.08 -23.80
C VAL A 252 17.47 7.17 -24.78
N SER A 253 17.56 5.84 -24.63
CA SER A 253 16.96 4.86 -25.54
C SER A 253 16.20 3.78 -24.78
N GLY A 254 15.25 3.14 -25.43
CA GLY A 254 14.58 1.95 -24.90
C GLY A 254 15.55 0.77 -24.71
N LEU A 255 15.03 -0.28 -24.09
CA LEU A 255 15.75 -1.53 -23.88
C LEU A 255 15.75 -2.38 -25.18
N ASP A 256 16.46 -3.49 -25.18
CA ASP A 256 16.55 -4.39 -26.32
C ASP A 256 15.69 -5.66 -26.14
N PRO A 257 15.43 -6.46 -27.21
CA PRO A 257 14.59 -7.66 -27.11
C PRO A 257 15.07 -8.72 -26.11
N ARG A 258 16.35 -8.77 -25.75
CA ARG A 258 16.88 -9.70 -24.74
C ARG A 258 16.39 -9.34 -23.35
N ASP A 259 16.14 -8.06 -23.09
CA ASP A 259 15.61 -7.61 -21.81
C ASP A 259 14.25 -8.22 -21.49
N ILE A 260 13.39 -8.48 -22.49
CA ILE A 260 12.12 -9.18 -22.28
C ILE A 260 12.34 -10.59 -21.72
N ASN A 261 13.34 -11.30 -22.25
CA ASN A 261 13.65 -12.64 -21.79
C ASN A 261 14.23 -12.62 -20.36
N ASP A 262 15.06 -11.64 -20.06
CA ASP A 262 15.60 -11.46 -18.71
C ASP A 262 14.49 -11.09 -17.70
N LEU A 263 13.59 -10.18 -18.05
CA LEU A 263 12.45 -9.81 -17.22
C LEU A 263 11.52 -11.00 -16.94
N ASN A 264 11.26 -11.82 -17.96
CA ASN A 264 10.46 -13.04 -17.81
C ASN A 264 11.18 -14.09 -16.94
N ARG A 265 12.49 -14.22 -17.08
CA ARG A 265 13.29 -15.09 -16.24
C ARG A 265 13.26 -14.62 -14.78
N TYR A 266 13.50 -13.34 -14.51
CA TYR A 266 13.44 -12.77 -13.14
C TYR A 266 12.07 -12.99 -12.50
N GLN A 267 10.99 -12.72 -13.26
CA GLN A 267 9.64 -12.93 -12.78
C GLN A 267 9.37 -14.42 -12.49
N GLY A 268 9.83 -15.33 -13.36
CA GLY A 268 9.74 -16.78 -13.17
C GLY A 268 10.56 -17.31 -11.99
N GLU A 269 11.64 -16.62 -11.61
CA GLU A 269 12.45 -16.89 -10.40
C GLU A 269 11.81 -16.34 -9.12
N GLY A 270 10.61 -15.73 -9.20
CA GLY A 270 9.92 -15.14 -8.08
C GLY A 270 10.53 -13.80 -7.60
N ARG A 271 11.34 -13.14 -8.44
CA ARG A 271 11.86 -11.82 -8.10
C ARG A 271 10.77 -10.75 -8.22
N ARG A 272 10.85 -9.74 -7.39
CA ARG A 272 10.08 -8.51 -7.56
C ARG A 272 10.70 -7.70 -8.69
N VAL A 273 9.90 -7.37 -9.71
CA VAL A 273 10.38 -6.64 -10.89
C VAL A 273 9.66 -5.31 -10.98
N VAL A 274 10.42 -4.23 -10.90
CA VAL A 274 9.94 -2.84 -11.06
C VAL A 274 10.41 -2.32 -12.41
N LEU A 275 9.51 -1.71 -13.17
CA LEU A 275 9.77 -1.17 -14.50
C LEU A 275 9.64 0.35 -14.47
N ARG A 276 10.59 1.05 -15.11
CA ARG A 276 10.46 2.48 -15.44
C ARG A 276 10.03 2.61 -16.88
N ILE A 277 8.86 3.19 -17.08
CA ILE A 277 8.20 3.24 -18.39
C ILE A 277 7.82 4.67 -18.79
N ASN A 278 7.49 4.86 -20.05
CA ASN A 278 6.66 5.95 -20.47
C ASN A 278 5.19 5.54 -20.27
N SER A 279 4.41 6.33 -19.52
CA SER A 279 3.02 6.03 -19.19
C SER A 279 2.11 5.85 -20.41
N LYS A 280 2.48 6.45 -21.55
CA LYS A 280 1.72 6.29 -22.81
C LYS A 280 1.61 4.83 -23.28
N MET A 281 2.52 3.93 -22.84
CA MET A 281 2.42 2.52 -23.24
C MET A 281 1.28 1.77 -22.51
N LEU A 282 0.71 2.35 -21.47
CA LEU A 282 -0.40 1.76 -20.73
C LEU A 282 -1.68 1.66 -21.56
N TYR A 283 -1.84 2.57 -22.53
CA TYR A 283 -3.03 2.65 -23.39
C TYR A 283 -2.62 2.62 -24.87
N ALA A 284 -3.34 1.86 -25.69
CA ALA A 284 -3.01 1.73 -27.10
C ALA A 284 -3.24 3.03 -27.91
N ASP A 285 -4.22 3.84 -27.53
CA ASP A 285 -4.58 5.10 -28.18
C ASP A 285 -3.62 6.25 -27.87
N THR A 286 -2.84 6.15 -26.80
CA THR A 286 -1.90 7.21 -26.38
C THR A 286 -0.48 7.03 -26.94
N GLN A 287 -0.20 6.01 -27.75
CA GLN A 287 1.14 5.73 -28.28
C GLN A 287 1.77 6.89 -29.05
N ASN A 288 0.96 7.74 -29.68
CA ASN A 288 1.41 8.89 -30.45
C ASN A 288 1.54 10.17 -29.63
N GLU A 289 1.20 10.17 -28.35
CA GLU A 289 1.32 11.34 -27.49
C GLU A 289 2.78 11.67 -27.21
N THR A 290 3.08 12.96 -27.18
CA THR A 290 4.40 13.47 -26.77
C THR A 290 4.42 13.58 -25.24
N THR A 291 5.10 12.65 -24.58
CA THR A 291 5.29 12.66 -23.13
C THR A 291 6.76 12.62 -22.76
N TYR A 292 7.10 13.04 -21.54
CA TYR A 292 8.48 12.93 -21.05
C TYR A 292 8.91 11.46 -20.94
N ARG A 293 10.15 11.18 -21.32
CA ARG A 293 10.74 9.84 -21.28
C ARG A 293 10.81 9.31 -19.85
N GLY A 294 10.36 8.05 -19.65
CA GLY A 294 10.46 7.37 -18.35
C GLY A 294 9.78 8.12 -17.21
N ASN A 295 8.53 8.55 -17.42
CA ASN A 295 7.77 9.37 -16.49
C ASN A 295 6.98 8.58 -15.45
N HIS A 296 6.97 7.24 -15.52
CA HIS A 296 6.18 6.40 -14.62
C HIS A 296 6.92 5.14 -14.18
N VAL A 297 6.59 4.64 -12.99
CA VAL A 297 7.14 3.43 -12.39
C VAL A 297 5.99 2.48 -12.06
N VAL A 298 6.12 1.23 -12.49
CA VAL A 298 5.10 0.17 -12.31
C VAL A 298 5.78 -1.12 -11.82
N VAL A 299 5.01 -2.06 -11.27
CA VAL A 299 5.52 -3.38 -10.89
C VAL A 299 4.98 -4.44 -11.84
N LEU A 300 5.85 -5.25 -12.41
CA LEU A 300 5.49 -6.36 -13.30
C LEU A 300 4.76 -7.46 -12.50
N ARG A 301 3.58 -7.86 -12.98
CA ARG A 301 2.70 -8.83 -12.31
C ARG A 301 2.58 -10.15 -13.07
N SER A 302 2.79 -10.14 -14.37
CA SER A 302 2.76 -11.34 -15.21
C SER A 302 3.95 -11.40 -16.13
N PRO A 303 4.28 -12.56 -16.71
CA PRO A 303 5.22 -12.63 -17.82
C PRO A 303 4.82 -11.69 -18.96
N ILE A 304 5.83 -11.16 -19.65
CA ILE A 304 5.65 -10.35 -20.84
C ILE A 304 5.42 -11.30 -22.03
N ASN A 305 4.19 -11.35 -22.51
CA ASN A 305 3.78 -12.26 -23.57
C ASN A 305 3.92 -11.61 -24.95
N ARG A 306 4.67 -12.27 -25.85
CA ARG A 306 4.70 -11.93 -27.28
C ARG A 306 3.58 -12.66 -27.98
N THR A 307 2.70 -11.90 -28.64
CA THR A 307 1.56 -12.41 -29.42
C THR A 307 1.66 -11.92 -30.86
N PRO A 308 0.92 -12.50 -31.82
CA PRO A 308 0.86 -11.97 -33.17
C PRO A 308 0.37 -10.51 -33.24
N GLN A 309 -0.39 -10.06 -32.25
CA GLN A 309 -0.90 -8.69 -32.15
C GLN A 309 0.08 -7.74 -31.44
N GLY A 310 1.17 -8.23 -30.84
CA GLY A 310 2.17 -7.46 -30.12
C GLY A 310 2.47 -7.99 -28.72
N VAL A 311 2.89 -7.10 -27.82
CA VAL A 311 3.27 -7.43 -26.44
C VAL A 311 2.10 -7.20 -25.50
N GLN A 312 1.90 -8.12 -24.57
CA GLN A 312 0.91 -8.04 -23.49
C GLN A 312 1.55 -8.39 -22.15
N LEU A 313 1.22 -7.64 -21.12
CA LEU A 313 1.65 -7.88 -19.75
C LEU A 313 0.62 -7.34 -18.77
N THR A 314 0.79 -7.69 -17.50
CA THR A 314 0.00 -7.14 -16.40
C THR A 314 0.94 -6.43 -15.44
N VAL A 315 0.57 -5.26 -14.98
CA VAL A 315 1.35 -4.47 -14.03
C VAL A 315 0.47 -3.99 -12.88
N PHE A 316 1.09 -3.72 -11.74
CA PHE A 316 0.50 -2.88 -10.70
C PHE A 316 0.78 -1.41 -11.02
N THR A 317 -0.26 -0.60 -11.01
CA THR A 317 -0.19 0.85 -11.18
C THR A 317 -1.45 1.53 -10.64
N TRP A 318 -1.33 2.71 -10.02
CA TRP A 318 -2.42 3.61 -9.60
C TRP A 318 -3.61 2.96 -8.87
N ALA A 319 -3.37 2.02 -7.98
CA ALA A 319 -4.41 1.28 -7.25
C ALA A 319 -5.47 0.59 -8.15
N GLN A 320 -5.12 0.25 -9.38
CA GLN A 320 -6.03 -0.41 -10.33
C GLN A 320 -5.92 -1.94 -10.30
N GLY A 321 -5.26 -2.50 -9.30
CA GLY A 321 -5.05 -3.94 -9.20
C GLY A 321 -4.24 -4.49 -10.38
N GLU A 322 -4.74 -5.53 -11.01
CA GLU A 322 -4.13 -6.08 -12.22
C GLU A 322 -4.45 -5.21 -13.45
N PHE A 323 -3.57 -4.30 -13.76
CA PHE A 323 -3.68 -3.46 -14.95
C PHE A 323 -3.08 -4.16 -16.18
N LYS A 324 -3.92 -4.53 -17.12
CA LYS A 324 -3.47 -5.13 -18.41
C LYS A 324 -2.90 -4.06 -19.33
N VAL A 325 -1.71 -4.32 -19.89
CA VAL A 325 -1.01 -3.40 -20.79
C VAL A 325 -0.87 -4.04 -22.16
N PRO A 326 -1.25 -3.35 -23.24
CA PRO A 326 -1.97 -2.08 -23.24
C PRO A 326 -3.48 -2.26 -23.02
N GLN A 327 -4.13 -1.22 -22.52
CA GLN A 327 -5.60 -1.12 -22.58
C GLN A 327 -6.02 -0.73 -24.00
N GLY A 328 -7.08 -1.36 -24.51
CA GLY A 328 -7.80 -0.92 -25.71
C GLY A 328 -7.09 -1.16 -27.06
N GLY A 329 -6.18 -2.15 -27.18
CA GLY A 329 -5.57 -2.44 -28.48
C GLY A 329 -4.27 -3.24 -28.42
N ALA A 330 -3.33 -2.96 -29.31
CA ALA A 330 -2.05 -3.65 -29.46
C ALA A 330 -0.87 -2.71 -29.17
N LEU A 331 0.17 -3.26 -28.56
CA LEU A 331 1.44 -2.61 -28.33
C LEU A 331 2.53 -3.40 -29.07
N SER A 332 3.11 -2.82 -30.13
CA SER A 332 4.18 -3.50 -30.84
C SER A 332 5.39 -3.73 -29.93
N GLU A 333 6.18 -4.80 -30.18
CA GLU A 333 7.41 -5.03 -29.41
C GLU A 333 8.37 -3.84 -29.51
N LYS A 334 8.44 -3.19 -30.67
CA LYS A 334 9.23 -1.98 -30.89
C LYS A 334 8.77 -0.84 -29.98
N ASP A 335 7.46 -0.61 -29.90
CA ASP A 335 6.92 0.46 -29.07
C ASP A 335 7.05 0.13 -27.58
N PHE A 336 6.85 -1.13 -27.19
CA PHE A 336 7.12 -1.60 -25.83
C PHE A 336 8.56 -1.29 -25.42
N LEU A 337 9.54 -1.78 -26.18
CA LEU A 337 10.95 -1.58 -25.89
C LEU A 337 11.36 -0.11 -25.94
N GLY A 338 10.81 0.66 -26.89
CA GLY A 338 11.05 2.09 -27.01
C GLY A 338 10.52 2.93 -25.85
N ASN A 339 9.55 2.39 -25.08
CA ASN A 339 8.94 3.03 -23.92
C ASN A 339 9.32 2.39 -22.57
N LEU A 340 10.18 1.38 -22.57
CA LEU A 340 10.76 0.76 -21.38
C LEU A 340 12.15 1.35 -21.12
N TYR A 341 12.28 2.19 -20.10
CA TYR A 341 13.50 2.95 -19.80
C TYR A 341 14.39 2.34 -18.74
N GLY A 342 13.98 1.23 -18.15
CA GLY A 342 14.79 0.50 -17.21
C GLY A 342 13.96 -0.39 -16.31
N TYR A 343 14.69 -1.21 -15.54
CA TYR A 343 14.10 -2.10 -14.55
C TYR A 343 15.03 -2.31 -13.36
N VAL A 344 14.44 -2.74 -12.26
CA VAL A 344 15.12 -3.36 -11.12
C VAL A 344 14.41 -4.66 -10.82
N ALA A 345 15.17 -5.73 -10.65
CA ALA A 345 14.69 -7.04 -10.24
C ALA A 345 15.44 -7.50 -9.00
N GLY A 346 14.76 -7.92 -7.95
CA GLY A 346 15.37 -8.40 -6.72
C GLY A 346 14.58 -9.55 -6.12
N LYS A 347 15.28 -10.51 -5.54
CA LYS A 347 14.68 -11.64 -4.86
C LYS A 347 14.27 -11.21 -3.44
N PRO A 348 13.01 -11.42 -3.03
CA PRO A 348 12.56 -11.13 -1.67
C PRO A 348 13.35 -11.89 -0.62
N PHE A 349 13.43 -11.33 0.60
CA PHE A 349 14.16 -11.86 1.76
C PHE A 349 13.25 -12.61 2.73
#